data_73e8667419acb903fc22f9ff9b90ca60
#
_entry.id   73e8667419acb903fc22f9ff9b90ca60
#
_cell.length_a   1.000
_cell.length_b   1.000
_cell.length_c   1.000
_cell.angle_alpha   90.00
_cell.angle_beta   90.00
_cell.angle_gamma   90.00
#
_symmetry.space_group_name_H-M   'P 1'
#
loop_
_entity.id
_entity.type
_entity.pdbx_description
1 polymer ?
#
loop_
_entity_poly.entity_id
_entity_poly.type
_entity_poly.pdbx_seq_one_letter_code
_entity_poly.pdbx_strand_id
1 'polypeptide(L)'
;QVAASIPGANLSKEITKDKYEGGVVVSAGPVKLEFDGVAEVKSRDNAKKILVLDASGADKKGRGAASILLTASLNQIAGGTKVDLSMDLVISGAAANYGRGLVADVTAVLVNTATKNMEARMDAISKGLDPNAIGGAKAASGLAIGVNAFKRATGRVLARFFLPYKPLARR
;
A
#
# COMPACT_ATOMS: atom_id res chain seq x y z
N GLN A 1 -10.47 -1.82 11.64
CA GLN A 1 -9.05 -2.00 12.04
C GLN A 1 -8.11 -1.95 10.82
N VAL A 2 -8.38 -2.73 9.75
CA VAL A 2 -7.48 -2.80 8.58
C VAL A 2 -7.31 -1.44 7.90
N ALA A 3 -8.39 -0.73 7.59
CA ALA A 3 -8.33 0.58 6.95
C ALA A 3 -7.50 1.61 7.74
N ALA A 4 -7.62 1.57 9.07
CA ALA A 4 -6.81 2.44 9.95
C ALA A 4 -5.31 2.10 9.96
N SER A 5 -4.92 0.95 9.43
CA SER A 5 -3.52 0.54 9.27
C SER A 5 -2.91 1.01 7.94
N ILE A 6 -3.75 1.33 6.95
CA ILE A 6 -3.29 1.80 5.63
C ILE A 6 -2.92 3.28 5.74
N PRO A 7 -1.65 3.65 5.43
CA PRO A 7 -1.21 5.04 5.57
C PRO A 7 -1.98 5.98 4.64
N GLY A 8 -2.52 7.06 5.21
CA GLY A 8 -3.28 8.06 4.47
C GLY A 8 -4.72 7.67 4.14
N ALA A 9 -5.16 6.46 4.48
CA ALA A 9 -6.55 6.05 4.29
C ALA A 9 -7.43 6.51 5.45
N ASN A 10 -8.66 6.88 5.13
CA ASN A 10 -9.71 7.15 6.08
C ASN A 10 -11.03 6.59 5.57
N LEU A 11 -11.84 6.06 6.47
CA LEU A 11 -13.24 5.73 6.20
C LEU A 11 -14.12 6.85 6.73
N SER A 12 -14.98 7.38 5.90
CA SER A 12 -15.91 8.46 6.24
C SER A 12 -17.30 7.96 6.59
N LYS A 13 -17.74 6.87 5.93
CA LYS A 13 -19.09 6.34 6.12
C LYS A 13 -19.15 4.84 5.80
N GLU A 14 -19.91 4.11 6.59
CA GLU A 14 -20.36 2.76 6.24
C GLU A 14 -21.68 2.89 5.48
N ILE A 15 -21.69 2.47 4.20
CA ILE A 15 -22.88 2.50 3.35
C ILE A 15 -23.70 1.24 3.60
N THR A 16 -23.04 0.09 3.61
CA THR A 16 -23.58 -1.21 3.99
C THR A 16 -22.53 -1.99 4.77
N LYS A 17 -22.89 -3.14 5.33
CA LYS A 17 -21.98 -4.04 6.07
C LYS A 17 -20.64 -4.32 5.38
N ASP A 18 -20.62 -4.34 4.05
CA ASP A 18 -19.43 -4.67 3.26
C ASP A 18 -19.00 -3.54 2.30
N LYS A 19 -19.67 -2.37 2.37
CA LYS A 19 -19.38 -1.22 1.50
C LYS A 19 -19.18 0.06 2.30
N TYR A 20 -18.08 0.72 2.04
CA TYR A 20 -17.60 1.88 2.79
C TYR A 20 -17.24 3.02 1.83
N GLU A 21 -17.57 4.22 2.24
CA GLU A 21 -17.07 5.45 1.63
C GLU A 21 -15.84 5.94 2.38
N GLY A 22 -14.88 6.48 1.66
CA GLY A 22 -13.66 6.97 2.29
C GLY A 22 -12.71 7.58 1.29
N GLY A 23 -11.49 7.83 1.73
CA GLY A 23 -10.46 8.39 0.88
C GLY A 23 -9.09 7.87 1.22
N VAL A 24 -8.16 8.15 0.32
CA VAL A 24 -6.75 7.87 0.53
C VAL A 24 -5.89 9.02 0.03
N VAL A 25 -4.91 9.41 0.83
CA VAL A 25 -3.89 10.38 0.46
C VAL A 25 -2.60 9.65 0.15
N VAL A 26 -2.15 9.77 -1.08
CA VAL A 26 -0.90 9.18 -1.58
C VAL A 26 0.09 10.29 -1.91
N SER A 27 1.27 10.25 -1.30
CA SER A 27 2.34 11.20 -1.55
C SER A 27 3.56 10.49 -2.14
N ALA A 28 4.02 10.94 -3.30
CA ALA A 28 5.17 10.39 -4.02
C ALA A 28 6.09 11.53 -4.46
N GLY A 29 7.10 11.85 -3.65
CA GLY A 29 7.94 13.02 -3.85
C GLY A 29 7.12 14.31 -3.82
N PRO A 30 7.19 15.16 -4.88
CA PRO A 30 6.42 16.41 -4.96
C PRO A 30 4.94 16.17 -5.29
N VAL A 31 4.56 14.94 -5.66
CA VAL A 31 3.21 14.61 -6.07
C VAL A 31 2.39 14.19 -4.86
N LYS A 32 1.26 14.85 -4.66
CA LYS A 32 0.24 14.47 -3.68
C LYS A 32 -1.07 14.26 -4.40
N LEU A 33 -1.61 13.04 -4.34
CA LEU A 33 -2.90 12.65 -4.87
C LEU A 33 -3.85 12.37 -3.69
N GLU A 34 -5.07 12.85 -3.81
CA GLU A 34 -6.12 12.68 -2.80
C GLU A 34 -7.34 12.09 -3.49
N PHE A 35 -7.57 10.80 -3.29
CA PHE A 35 -8.70 10.09 -3.86
C PHE A 35 -9.83 9.99 -2.85
N ASP A 36 -11.05 10.31 -3.29
CA ASP A 36 -12.27 9.94 -2.59
C ASP A 36 -13.01 8.89 -3.40
N GLY A 37 -13.65 7.97 -2.72
CA GLY A 37 -14.32 6.88 -3.39
C GLY A 37 -14.98 5.88 -2.46
N VAL A 38 -15.12 4.68 -2.95
CA VAL A 38 -15.77 3.57 -2.26
C VAL A 38 -14.90 2.33 -2.26
N ALA A 39 -15.02 1.54 -1.20
CA ALA A 39 -14.42 0.22 -1.09
C ALA A 39 -15.50 -0.77 -0.69
N GLU A 40 -15.54 -1.91 -1.35
CA GLU A 40 -16.54 -2.96 -1.15
C GLU A 40 -15.88 -4.33 -1.00
N VAL A 41 -16.21 -5.04 0.06
CA VAL A 41 -15.82 -6.45 0.22
C VAL A 41 -16.74 -7.30 -0.65
N LYS A 42 -16.23 -7.74 -1.79
CA LYS A 42 -16.97 -8.55 -2.77
C LYS A 42 -17.17 -9.98 -2.31
N SER A 43 -16.20 -10.53 -1.61
CA SER A 43 -16.22 -11.92 -1.15
C SER A 43 -15.39 -12.08 0.11
N ARG A 44 -15.90 -12.91 1.02
CA ARG A 44 -15.18 -13.32 2.23
C ARG A 44 -15.39 -14.81 2.44
N ASP A 45 -14.38 -15.61 2.10
CA ASP A 45 -14.36 -17.05 2.34
C ASP A 45 -13.57 -17.35 3.62
N ASN A 46 -14.30 -17.56 4.71
CA ASN A 46 -13.67 -17.82 6.00
C ASN A 46 -13.01 -19.21 6.07
N ALA A 47 -13.47 -20.18 5.28
CA ALA A 47 -12.88 -21.53 5.25
C ALA A 47 -11.52 -21.51 4.55
N LYS A 48 -11.46 -20.87 3.41
CA LYS A 48 -10.21 -20.71 2.63
C LYS A 48 -9.35 -19.55 3.10
N LYS A 49 -9.85 -18.72 4.02
CA LYS A 49 -9.16 -17.49 4.49
C LYS A 49 -8.85 -16.53 3.35
N ILE A 50 -9.79 -16.36 2.42
CA ILE A 50 -9.65 -15.47 1.26
C ILE A 50 -10.63 -14.30 1.39
N LEU A 51 -10.13 -13.09 1.11
CA LEU A 51 -10.90 -11.86 1.03
C LEU A 51 -10.69 -11.23 -0.35
N VAL A 52 -11.78 -10.80 -0.99
CA VAL A 52 -11.73 -10.00 -2.22
C VAL A 52 -12.33 -8.64 -1.93
N LEU A 53 -11.57 -7.59 -2.21
CA LEU A 53 -11.95 -6.19 -2.05
C LEU A 53 -11.89 -5.50 -3.40
N ASP A 54 -12.94 -4.77 -3.73
CA ASP A 54 -13.02 -3.86 -4.87
C ASP A 54 -13.05 -2.43 -4.33
N ALA A 55 -12.19 -1.57 -4.83
CA ALA A 55 -12.17 -0.17 -4.45
C ALA A 55 -11.97 0.72 -5.67
N SER A 56 -12.67 1.84 -5.70
CA SER A 56 -12.53 2.83 -6.77
C SER A 56 -12.68 4.25 -6.23
N GLY A 57 -11.94 5.18 -6.81
CA GLY A 57 -12.00 6.57 -6.40
C GLY A 57 -11.47 7.52 -7.46
N ALA A 58 -11.85 8.79 -7.33
CA ALA A 58 -11.39 9.88 -8.19
C ALA A 58 -10.54 10.87 -7.38
N ASP A 59 -9.53 11.42 -8.02
CA ASP A 59 -8.71 12.46 -7.40
C ASP A 59 -9.52 13.75 -7.21
N LYS A 60 -9.48 14.32 -6.01
CA LYS A 60 -10.22 15.55 -5.66
C LYS A 60 -9.95 16.74 -6.58
N LYS A 61 -8.81 16.77 -7.22
CA LYS A 61 -8.40 17.82 -8.17
C LYS A 61 -8.64 17.44 -9.62
N GLY A 62 -9.38 16.35 -9.88
CA GLY A 62 -9.73 15.93 -11.24
C GLY A 62 -8.56 15.42 -12.08
N ARG A 63 -7.44 15.02 -11.49
CA ARG A 63 -6.25 14.54 -12.22
C ARG A 63 -6.35 13.10 -12.68
N GLY A 64 -7.40 12.40 -12.31
CA GLY A 64 -7.65 11.02 -12.73
C GLY A 64 -8.46 10.23 -11.72
N ALA A 65 -8.58 8.94 -12.02
CA ALA A 65 -9.25 7.98 -11.17
C ALA A 65 -8.39 6.71 -11.02
N ALA A 66 -8.66 5.95 -9.96
CA ALA A 66 -8.03 4.65 -9.73
C ALA A 66 -9.08 3.63 -9.35
N SER A 67 -8.90 2.38 -9.80
CA SER A 67 -9.66 1.24 -9.34
C SER A 67 -8.73 0.09 -9.00
N ILE A 68 -9.07 -0.65 -7.96
CA ILE A 68 -8.26 -1.73 -7.39
C ILE A 68 -9.17 -2.93 -7.15
N LEU A 69 -8.79 -4.08 -7.68
CA LEU A 69 -9.30 -5.37 -7.23
C LEU A 69 -8.19 -6.06 -6.43
N LEU A 70 -8.39 -6.22 -5.14
CA LEU A 70 -7.44 -6.81 -4.21
C LEU A 70 -7.95 -8.18 -3.76
N THR A 71 -7.11 -9.20 -3.90
CA THR A 71 -7.33 -10.51 -3.29
C THR A 71 -6.28 -10.73 -2.22
N ALA A 72 -6.73 -10.99 -1.00
CA ALA A 72 -5.86 -11.34 0.12
C ALA A 72 -6.13 -12.78 0.54
N SER A 73 -5.08 -13.59 0.67
CA SER A 73 -5.16 -14.93 1.22
C SER A 73 -4.24 -15.08 2.44
N LEU A 74 -4.76 -15.67 3.51
CA LEU A 74 -4.06 -15.81 4.77
C LEU A 74 -3.68 -17.28 4.98
N ASN A 75 -2.40 -17.56 5.09
CA ASN A 75 -1.86 -18.88 5.29
C ASN A 75 -1.18 -18.96 6.66
N GLN A 76 -1.57 -19.93 7.48
CA GLN A 76 -0.92 -20.16 8.76
C GLN A 76 0.47 -20.75 8.54
N ILE A 77 1.46 -20.17 9.20
CA ILE A 77 2.84 -20.65 9.19
C ILE A 77 3.34 -20.83 10.63
N ALA A 78 4.49 -21.47 10.80
CA ALA A 78 5.10 -21.58 12.12
C ALA A 78 5.40 -20.19 12.70
N GLY A 79 4.77 -19.88 13.83
CA GLY A 79 4.96 -18.61 14.55
C GLY A 79 4.16 -17.41 14.00
N GLY A 80 3.23 -17.60 13.04
CA GLY A 80 2.43 -16.47 12.56
C GLY A 80 1.50 -16.77 11.39
N THR A 81 1.12 -15.72 10.69
CA THR A 81 0.28 -15.79 9.50
C THR A 81 0.96 -15.08 8.33
N LYS A 82 1.15 -15.80 7.24
CA LYS A 82 1.59 -15.21 5.97
C LYS A 82 0.36 -14.67 5.24
N VAL A 83 0.44 -13.42 4.78
CA VAL A 83 -0.59 -12.79 3.95
C VAL A 83 -0.03 -12.64 2.54
N ASP A 84 -0.66 -13.31 1.58
CA ASP A 84 -0.37 -13.15 0.16
C ASP A 84 -1.41 -12.18 -0.44
N LEU A 85 -0.91 -11.13 -1.13
CA LEU A 85 -1.73 -10.11 -1.76
C LEU A 85 -1.55 -10.17 -3.27
N SER A 86 -2.68 -10.24 -4.00
CA SER A 86 -2.74 -10.00 -5.45
C SER A 86 -3.58 -8.76 -5.70
N MET A 87 -3.11 -7.86 -6.56
CA MET A 87 -3.77 -6.59 -6.80
C MET A 87 -3.74 -6.24 -8.28
N ASP A 88 -4.93 -6.07 -8.85
CA ASP A 88 -5.12 -5.45 -10.16
C ASP A 88 -5.44 -3.97 -9.96
N LEU A 89 -4.57 -3.10 -10.45
CA LEU A 89 -4.69 -1.65 -10.31
C LEU A 89 -4.80 -1.01 -11.69
N VAL A 90 -5.88 -0.28 -11.90
CA VAL A 90 -6.09 0.56 -13.08
C VAL A 90 -6.07 2.02 -12.67
N ILE A 91 -5.25 2.83 -13.33
CA ILE A 91 -5.17 4.28 -13.12
C ILE A 91 -5.48 4.96 -14.44
N SER A 92 -6.27 6.02 -14.39
CA SER A 92 -6.66 6.82 -15.55
C SER A 92 -6.36 8.31 -15.37
N GLY A 93 -6.47 9.08 -16.46
CA GLY A 93 -6.22 10.52 -16.48
C GLY A 93 -4.73 10.87 -16.33
N ALA A 94 -4.44 12.10 -15.91
CA ALA A 94 -3.07 12.59 -15.73
C ALA A 94 -2.27 11.80 -14.69
N ALA A 95 -2.94 11.16 -13.72
CA ALA A 95 -2.31 10.30 -12.73
C ALA A 95 -1.62 9.07 -13.36
N ALA A 96 -2.11 8.57 -14.51
CA ALA A 96 -1.49 7.46 -15.23
C ALA A 96 -0.11 7.82 -15.82
N ASN A 97 0.18 9.09 -16.04
CA ASN A 97 1.43 9.57 -16.64
C ASN A 97 2.64 9.44 -15.69
N TYR A 98 2.43 9.18 -14.40
CA TYR A 98 3.53 8.99 -13.45
C TYR A 98 4.34 7.71 -13.66
N GLY A 99 3.88 6.83 -14.55
CA GLY A 99 4.60 5.63 -14.98
C GLY A 99 4.55 4.46 -13.98
N ARG A 100 4.76 3.27 -14.53
CA ARG A 100 4.64 2.01 -13.78
C ARG A 100 5.62 1.90 -12.61
N GLY A 101 6.83 2.45 -12.75
CA GLY A 101 7.86 2.39 -11.71
C GLY A 101 7.44 3.12 -10.44
N LEU A 102 6.90 4.34 -10.55
CA LEU A 102 6.42 5.10 -9.40
C LEU A 102 5.25 4.39 -8.70
N VAL A 103 4.31 3.83 -9.48
CA VAL A 103 3.18 3.08 -8.94
C VAL A 103 3.65 1.89 -8.12
N ALA A 104 4.61 1.11 -8.63
CA ALA A 104 5.18 -0.04 -7.92
C ALA A 104 5.90 0.38 -6.62
N ASP A 105 6.70 1.45 -6.65
CA ASP A 105 7.41 1.96 -5.47
C ASP A 105 6.44 2.47 -4.40
N VAL A 106 5.40 3.20 -4.80
CA VAL A 106 4.34 3.68 -3.89
C VAL A 106 3.60 2.51 -3.27
N THR A 107 3.18 1.53 -4.06
CA THR A 107 2.50 0.34 -3.58
C THR A 107 3.35 -0.42 -2.57
N ALA A 108 4.63 -0.63 -2.84
CA ALA A 108 5.54 -1.30 -1.92
C ALA A 108 5.65 -0.56 -0.57
N VAL A 109 5.74 0.78 -0.59
CA VAL A 109 5.79 1.59 0.63
C VAL A 109 4.47 1.50 1.40
N LEU A 110 3.33 1.58 0.72
CA LEU A 110 2.01 1.47 1.35
C LEU A 110 1.81 0.10 2.01
N VAL A 111 2.12 -1.00 1.31
CA VAL A 111 2.01 -2.36 1.86
C VAL A 111 2.94 -2.54 3.06
N ASN A 112 4.22 -2.18 2.96
CA ASN A 112 5.17 -2.31 4.06
C ASN A 112 4.74 -1.49 5.29
N THR A 113 4.24 -0.28 5.09
CA THR A 113 3.78 0.56 6.21
C THR A 113 2.49 0.01 6.82
N ALA A 114 1.54 -0.43 5.99
CA ALA A 114 0.31 -1.05 6.47
C ALA A 114 0.59 -2.32 7.29
N THR A 115 1.53 -3.17 6.85
CA THR A 115 1.95 -4.37 7.57
C THR A 115 2.49 -4.03 8.96
N LYS A 116 3.43 -3.08 9.05
CA LYS A 116 3.97 -2.63 10.35
C LYS A 116 2.90 -2.06 11.27
N ASN A 117 1.97 -1.28 10.73
CA ASN A 117 0.87 -0.72 11.51
C ASN A 117 -0.09 -1.82 12.00
N MET A 118 -0.36 -2.84 11.18
CA MET A 118 -1.17 -3.99 11.58
C MET A 118 -0.48 -4.80 12.68
N GLU A 119 0.82 -5.10 12.53
CA GLU A 119 1.60 -5.79 13.55
C GLU A 119 1.58 -5.05 14.88
N ALA A 120 1.81 -3.74 14.87
CA ALA A 120 1.77 -2.92 16.08
C ALA A 120 0.38 -2.92 16.75
N ARG A 121 -0.71 -2.91 15.95
CA ARG A 121 -2.08 -2.98 16.46
C ARG A 121 -2.41 -4.35 17.05
N MET A 122 -1.95 -5.42 16.40
CA MET A 122 -2.11 -6.79 16.91
C MET A 122 -1.33 -6.99 18.21
N ASP A 123 -0.11 -6.47 18.31
CA ASP A 123 0.70 -6.48 19.54
C ASP A 123 0.00 -5.70 20.67
N ALA A 124 -0.58 -4.55 20.38
CA ALA A 124 -1.38 -3.81 21.36
C ALA A 124 -2.58 -4.61 21.86
N ILE A 125 -3.33 -5.24 20.95
CA ILE A 125 -4.46 -6.10 21.33
C ILE A 125 -4.01 -7.25 22.23
N SER A 126 -2.89 -7.90 21.89
CA SER A 126 -2.35 -9.00 22.70
C SER A 126 -1.94 -8.57 24.13
N LYS A 127 -1.58 -7.31 24.29
CA LYS A 127 -1.22 -6.68 25.58
C LYS A 127 -2.40 -6.05 26.30
N GLY A 128 -3.63 -6.18 25.78
CA GLY A 128 -4.84 -5.57 26.34
C GLY A 128 -4.88 -4.04 26.21
N LEU A 129 -4.08 -3.46 25.31
CA LEU A 129 -4.06 -2.03 25.02
C LEU A 129 -5.05 -1.67 23.91
N ASP A 130 -5.55 -0.42 23.90
CA ASP A 130 -6.43 0.05 22.82
C ASP A 130 -5.64 0.16 21.51
N PRO A 131 -5.96 -0.63 20.46
CA PRO A 131 -5.29 -0.54 19.18
C PRO A 131 -5.52 0.79 18.46
N ASN A 132 -6.53 1.58 18.85
CA ASN A 132 -6.80 2.90 18.29
C ASN A 132 -5.91 3.99 18.92
N ALA A 133 -5.33 3.74 20.10
CA ALA A 133 -4.32 4.63 20.69
C ALA A 133 -3.01 4.61 19.91
N ILE A 134 -2.75 3.56 19.12
CA ILE A 134 -1.68 3.55 18.12
C ILE A 134 -2.12 4.47 17.00
N GLY A 135 -1.51 5.65 16.93
CA GLY A 135 -1.92 6.75 16.07
C GLY A 135 -2.23 6.32 14.64
N GLY A 136 -3.27 6.91 14.06
CA GLY A 136 -3.66 6.66 12.68
C GLY A 136 -2.46 6.78 11.75
N ALA A 137 -2.37 5.87 10.78
CA ALA A 137 -1.26 5.86 9.83
C ALA A 137 -1.21 7.20 9.09
N LYS A 138 -0.25 8.06 9.44
CA LYS A 138 0.00 9.30 8.69
C LYS A 138 0.28 8.93 7.23
N ALA A 139 -0.20 9.74 6.29
CA ALA A 139 0.11 9.57 4.87
C ALA A 139 1.61 9.32 4.71
N ALA A 140 1.98 8.29 3.94
CA ALA A 140 3.38 7.98 3.68
C ALA A 140 4.07 9.24 3.16
N SER A 141 5.03 9.77 3.90
CA SER A 141 5.67 11.03 3.54
C SER A 141 6.50 10.82 2.27
N GLY A 142 6.32 11.70 1.30
CA GLY A 142 7.10 11.67 0.06
C GLY A 142 8.60 11.68 0.27
N LEU A 143 9.05 12.17 1.43
CA LEU A 143 10.46 12.13 1.85
C LEU A 143 10.95 10.70 2.04
N ALA A 144 10.16 9.81 2.64
CA ALA A 144 10.53 8.40 2.85
C ALA A 144 10.60 7.63 1.52
N ILE A 145 9.72 7.94 0.57
CA ILE A 145 9.73 7.35 -0.78
C ILE A 145 10.93 7.87 -1.55
N GLY A 146 11.19 9.19 -1.52
CA GLY A 146 12.31 9.83 -2.21
C GLY A 146 13.68 9.36 -1.71
N VAL A 147 13.88 9.22 -0.39
CA VAL A 147 15.15 8.76 0.19
C VAL A 147 15.45 7.31 -0.18
N ASN A 148 14.45 6.42 -0.19
CA ASN A 148 14.65 5.03 -0.56
C ASN A 148 14.90 4.85 -2.07
N ALA A 149 14.21 5.60 -2.93
CA ALA A 149 14.45 5.62 -4.36
C ALA A 149 15.84 6.21 -4.67
N PHE A 150 16.24 7.30 -4.00
CA PHE A 150 17.55 7.92 -4.14
C PHE A 150 18.69 7.01 -3.66
N LYS A 151 18.55 6.32 -2.50
CA LYS A 151 19.54 5.34 -2.02
C LYS A 151 19.71 4.17 -3.00
N ARG A 152 18.64 3.66 -3.61
CA ARG A 152 18.70 2.59 -4.61
C ARG A 152 19.32 3.06 -5.93
N ALA A 153 19.04 4.30 -6.36
CA ALA A 153 19.60 4.89 -7.56
C ALA A 153 21.10 5.21 -7.38
N THR A 154 21.46 5.85 -6.27
CA THR A 154 22.88 6.18 -5.96
C THR A 154 23.73 4.92 -5.76
N GLY A 155 23.21 3.88 -5.09
CA GLY A 155 23.91 2.60 -4.96
C GLY A 155 24.19 1.93 -6.30
N ARG A 156 23.25 1.98 -7.25
CA ARG A 156 23.44 1.44 -8.61
C ARG A 156 24.44 2.25 -9.43
N VAL A 157 24.41 3.58 -9.32
CA VAL A 157 25.33 4.48 -10.03
C VAL A 157 26.75 4.33 -9.47
N LEU A 158 26.92 4.35 -8.13
CA LEU A 158 28.22 4.17 -7.48
C LEU A 158 28.81 2.78 -7.76
N ALA A 159 27.99 1.72 -7.72
CA ALA A 159 28.45 0.37 -8.06
C ALA A 159 28.92 0.26 -9.52
N ARG A 160 28.34 1.03 -10.44
CA ARG A 160 28.73 1.03 -11.85
C ARG A 160 29.99 1.84 -12.14
N PHE A 161 30.30 2.87 -11.33
CA PHE A 161 31.43 3.75 -11.55
C PHE A 161 32.67 3.41 -10.68
N PHE A 162 32.45 2.81 -9.49
CA PHE A 162 33.56 2.61 -8.53
C PHE A 162 33.91 1.14 -8.27
N LEU A 163 33.14 0.16 -8.75
CA LEU A 163 33.51 -1.23 -8.66
C LEU A 163 34.24 -1.66 -9.95
N PRO A 164 35.39 -2.34 -9.87
CA PRO A 164 36.11 -2.83 -11.05
C PRO A 164 35.24 -3.85 -11.79
N TYR A 165 35.10 -3.67 -13.10
CA TYR A 165 34.42 -4.58 -14.01
C TYR A 165 35.05 -5.98 -13.93
N LYS A 166 34.29 -6.97 -13.46
CA LYS A 166 34.66 -8.38 -13.55
C LYS A 166 34.03 -8.93 -14.82
N PRO A 167 34.81 -9.23 -15.87
CA PRO A 167 34.32 -9.90 -17.06
C PRO A 167 33.84 -11.31 -16.68
N LEU A 168 32.65 -11.68 -17.13
CA LEU A 168 32.13 -13.04 -17.02
C LEU A 168 33.07 -13.98 -17.78
N ALA A 169 33.69 -14.92 -17.06
CA ALA A 169 34.44 -16.00 -17.69
C ALA A 169 33.51 -16.82 -18.58
N ARG A 170 33.77 -16.82 -19.87
CA ARG A 170 33.14 -17.76 -20.82
C ARG A 170 33.55 -19.18 -20.45
N ARG A 171 32.59 -19.99 -20.16
CA ARG A 171 32.71 -21.46 -20.30
C ARG A 171 31.93 -21.90 -21.53
#